data_02bcb82b0c77a69754f1fe9734960ba6
#
_entry.id   02bcb82b0c77a69754f1fe9734960ba6
#
_cell.length_a   1.000
_cell.length_b   1.000
_cell.length_c   1.000
_cell.angle_alpha   90.00
_cell.angle_beta   90.00
_cell.angle_gamma   90.00
#
_symmetry.space_group_name_H-M   'P 1'
#
loop_
_entity.id
_entity.type
_entity.pdbx_description
1 polymer ?
#
loop_
_entity_poly.entity_id
_entity_poly.type
_entity_poly.pdbx_seq_one_letter_code
_entity_poly.pdbx_strand_id
1 'polypeptide(L)'
;MRVIVTRPQREAQRWVQDLTARGLGVVALPLIEVAAVTDAAPLRQAWQRLGDWAAVMFVSANAADPFFASKPPLAPVLIGSSAIKTRAWVTGPGTRRALLQAGVPAACIDMPSAEAGQFDSESLWRVVAEQLQTGDRVLIVRGDDVDGDSEAQPPGVVGGSDIGAEHQTGRGRDWLAVQLASLGVQTQFLVAYQRRAPHWERAQIDLALKAAGDGSVWLFSSSQAIANLVQLLPGQSWQQARAVATHPRIALAARVAGFGQVHESRPTLPDIVASIESVA
;
A
#
# COMPACT_ATOMS: atom_id res chain seq x y z
N MET A 1 16.05 -5.12 -24.39
CA MET A 1 15.65 -4.27 -23.26
C MET A 1 15.04 -5.13 -22.16
N ARG A 2 15.30 -4.84 -20.89
CA ARG A 2 14.77 -5.56 -19.73
C ARG A 2 14.00 -4.56 -18.86
N VAL A 3 12.89 -5.00 -18.29
CA VAL A 3 12.10 -4.22 -17.31
C VAL A 3 12.36 -4.77 -15.91
N ILE A 4 12.73 -3.89 -14.97
CA ILE A 4 12.94 -4.22 -13.55
C ILE A 4 11.68 -3.82 -12.78
N VAL A 5 10.90 -4.79 -12.32
CA VAL A 5 9.70 -4.55 -11.52
C VAL A 5 10.07 -4.50 -10.03
N THR A 6 9.84 -3.35 -9.38
CA THR A 6 10.32 -3.05 -8.03
C THR A 6 9.27 -3.21 -6.92
N ARG A 7 8.07 -3.64 -7.26
CA ARG A 7 6.96 -3.85 -6.32
C ARG A 7 7.27 -4.97 -5.31
N PRO A 8 6.58 -5.01 -4.15
CA PRO A 8 6.64 -6.17 -3.26
C PRO A 8 6.41 -7.48 -4.00
N GLN A 9 7.06 -8.57 -3.54
CA GLN A 9 7.19 -9.84 -4.26
C GLN A 9 5.89 -10.37 -4.90
N ARG A 10 4.78 -10.41 -4.15
CA ARG A 10 3.49 -10.90 -4.66
C ARG A 10 2.93 -10.05 -5.80
N GLU A 11 3.06 -8.73 -5.69
CA GLU A 11 2.61 -7.81 -6.73
C GLU A 11 3.56 -7.86 -7.94
N ALA A 12 4.86 -7.96 -7.69
CA ALA A 12 5.88 -8.05 -8.73
C ALA A 12 5.66 -9.27 -9.63
N GLN A 13 5.34 -10.43 -9.07
CA GLN A 13 5.06 -11.65 -9.84
C GLN A 13 3.93 -11.46 -10.85
N ARG A 14 2.84 -10.81 -10.44
CA ARG A 14 1.73 -10.51 -11.33
C ARG A 14 2.15 -9.56 -12.45
N TRP A 15 2.86 -8.49 -12.13
CA TRP A 15 3.36 -7.55 -13.12
C TRP A 15 4.35 -8.20 -14.09
N VAL A 16 5.20 -9.10 -13.61
CA VAL A 16 6.10 -9.90 -14.48
C VAL A 16 5.26 -10.71 -15.47
N GLN A 17 4.23 -11.42 -15.01
CA GLN A 17 3.35 -12.20 -15.90
C GLN A 17 2.64 -11.32 -16.93
N ASP A 18 2.02 -10.22 -16.47
CA ASP A 18 1.23 -9.32 -17.32
C ASP A 18 2.11 -8.62 -18.40
N LEU A 19 3.32 -8.19 -18.04
CA LEU A 19 4.25 -7.54 -18.99
C LEU A 19 4.95 -8.56 -19.90
N THR A 20 5.27 -9.76 -19.40
CA THR A 20 5.84 -10.83 -20.24
C THR A 20 4.83 -11.28 -21.30
N ALA A 21 3.55 -11.37 -20.97
CA ALA A 21 2.49 -11.66 -21.93
C ALA A 21 2.35 -10.61 -23.05
N ARG A 22 2.94 -9.42 -22.84
CA ARG A 22 3.05 -8.34 -23.87
C ARG A 22 4.37 -8.37 -24.63
N GLY A 23 5.19 -9.43 -24.46
CA GLY A 23 6.45 -9.62 -25.18
C GLY A 23 7.65 -8.87 -24.58
N LEU A 24 7.52 -8.29 -23.40
CA LEU A 24 8.63 -7.60 -22.73
C LEU A 24 9.50 -8.60 -21.94
N GLY A 25 10.81 -8.39 -21.95
CA GLY A 25 11.73 -9.09 -21.06
C GLY A 25 11.65 -8.48 -19.66
N VAL A 26 11.15 -9.24 -18.67
CA VAL A 26 10.83 -8.69 -17.35
C VAL A 26 11.49 -9.51 -16.24
N VAL A 27 11.98 -8.83 -15.21
CA VAL A 27 12.49 -9.46 -13.99
C VAL A 27 11.96 -8.73 -12.76
N ALA A 28 11.59 -9.48 -11.73
CA ALA A 28 11.26 -8.91 -10.42
C ALA A 28 12.54 -8.64 -9.63
N LEU A 29 12.62 -7.42 -9.09
CA LEU A 29 13.62 -7.03 -8.10
C LEU A 29 12.93 -6.20 -7.01
N PRO A 30 12.22 -6.85 -6.09
CA PRO A 30 11.49 -6.16 -5.04
C PRO A 30 12.38 -5.24 -4.23
N LEU A 31 11.94 -4.01 -4.02
CA LEU A 31 12.61 -2.98 -3.23
C LEU A 31 11.88 -2.68 -1.92
N ILE A 32 10.76 -3.35 -1.69
CA ILE A 32 10.00 -3.31 -0.44
C ILE A 32 9.68 -4.74 -0.05
N GLU A 33 10.11 -5.13 1.14
CA GLU A 33 9.69 -6.36 1.79
C GLU A 33 8.47 -6.07 2.68
N VAL A 34 7.44 -6.89 2.51
CA VAL A 34 6.27 -6.89 3.38
C VAL A 34 6.42 -8.03 4.36
N ALA A 35 6.65 -7.70 5.61
CA ALA A 35 6.85 -8.65 6.71
C ALA A 35 5.64 -8.68 7.64
N ALA A 36 5.38 -9.82 8.26
CA ALA A 36 4.40 -9.91 9.33
C ALA A 36 4.83 -9.05 10.53
N VAL A 37 3.84 -8.56 11.29
CA VAL A 37 4.13 -7.93 12.58
C VAL A 37 4.74 -8.93 13.56
N THR A 38 5.65 -8.48 14.39
CA THR A 38 6.29 -9.32 15.41
C THR A 38 5.29 -9.80 16.46
N ASP A 39 4.34 -8.94 16.84
CA ASP A 39 3.25 -9.29 17.75
C ASP A 39 1.89 -9.23 17.04
N ALA A 40 1.24 -10.37 16.90
CA ALA A 40 -0.10 -10.48 16.33
C ALA A 40 -1.23 -10.38 17.39
N ALA A 41 -0.92 -10.13 18.65
CA ALA A 41 -1.94 -10.01 19.70
C ALA A 41 -2.93 -8.87 19.41
N PRO A 42 -2.52 -7.66 18.96
CA PRO A 42 -3.44 -6.61 18.59
C PRO A 42 -4.43 -6.99 17.47
N LEU A 43 -3.96 -7.78 16.49
CA LEU A 43 -4.82 -8.30 15.40
C LEU A 43 -5.89 -9.25 15.96
N ARG A 44 -5.49 -10.18 16.84
CA ARG A 44 -6.43 -11.10 17.51
C ARG A 44 -7.43 -10.38 18.40
N GLN A 45 -6.99 -9.36 19.12
CA GLN A 45 -7.88 -8.52 19.96
C GLN A 45 -8.90 -7.75 19.10
N ALA A 46 -8.49 -7.23 17.94
CA ALA A 46 -9.42 -6.59 17.02
C ALA A 46 -10.51 -7.55 16.53
N TRP A 47 -10.18 -8.82 16.28
CA TRP A 47 -11.16 -9.85 15.94
C TRP A 47 -12.16 -10.12 17.07
N GLN A 48 -11.70 -10.18 18.33
CA GLN A 48 -12.56 -10.39 19.50
C GLN A 48 -13.55 -9.24 19.69
N ARG A 49 -13.19 -8.05 19.24
CA ARG A 49 -13.97 -6.82 19.38
C ARG A 49 -14.57 -6.35 18.05
N LEU A 50 -14.68 -7.25 17.08
CA LEU A 50 -15.11 -6.87 15.71
C LEU A 50 -16.47 -6.14 15.71
N GLY A 51 -17.41 -6.55 16.56
CA GLY A 51 -18.73 -5.93 16.68
C GLY A 51 -18.73 -4.51 17.30
N ASP A 52 -17.62 -4.07 17.88
CA ASP A 52 -17.49 -2.72 18.45
C ASP A 52 -17.25 -1.66 17.34
N TRP A 53 -16.97 -2.07 16.12
CA TRP A 53 -16.64 -1.20 15.00
C TRP A 53 -17.82 -1.06 14.05
N ALA A 54 -18.18 0.16 13.66
CA ALA A 54 -19.10 0.42 12.58
C ALA A 54 -18.48 -0.05 11.25
N ALA A 55 -17.15 0.17 11.10
CA ALA A 55 -16.42 -0.32 9.94
C ALA A 55 -14.95 -0.66 10.26
N VAL A 56 -14.39 -1.56 9.44
CA VAL A 56 -12.95 -1.84 9.36
C VAL A 56 -12.46 -1.46 7.96
N MET A 57 -11.59 -0.46 7.89
CA MET A 57 -10.96 -0.03 6.65
C MET A 57 -9.63 -0.77 6.42
N PHE A 58 -9.47 -1.35 5.24
CA PHE A 58 -8.23 -1.98 4.80
C PHE A 58 -7.57 -1.11 3.74
N VAL A 59 -6.42 -0.53 4.06
CA VAL A 59 -5.72 0.40 3.15
C VAL A 59 -5.05 -0.29 1.96
N SER A 60 -4.87 -1.61 2.03
CA SER A 60 -4.26 -2.44 0.97
C SER A 60 -4.59 -3.92 1.14
N ALA A 61 -4.38 -4.73 0.11
CA ALA A 61 -4.44 -6.19 0.20
C ALA A 61 -3.45 -6.74 1.25
N ASN A 62 -2.26 -6.12 1.35
CA ASN A 62 -1.26 -6.50 2.35
C ASN A 62 -1.71 -6.23 3.80
N ALA A 63 -2.71 -5.37 4.01
CA ALA A 63 -3.34 -5.18 5.33
C ALA A 63 -4.43 -6.22 5.60
N ALA A 64 -5.17 -6.63 4.57
CA ALA A 64 -6.23 -7.61 4.70
C ALA A 64 -5.69 -9.02 5.03
N ASP A 65 -4.70 -9.49 4.28
CA ASP A 65 -4.18 -10.85 4.42
C ASP A 65 -3.76 -11.21 5.85
N PRO A 66 -2.88 -10.46 6.56
CA PRO A 66 -2.48 -10.81 7.92
C PRO A 66 -3.60 -10.59 8.94
N PHE A 67 -4.51 -9.63 8.70
CA PHE A 67 -5.69 -9.47 9.55
C PHE A 67 -6.54 -10.74 9.53
N PHE A 68 -6.88 -11.26 8.35
CA PHE A 68 -7.68 -12.48 8.20
C PHE A 68 -6.91 -13.74 8.62
N ALA A 69 -5.61 -13.81 8.41
CA ALA A 69 -4.77 -14.91 8.90
C ALA A 69 -4.73 -14.98 10.45
N SER A 70 -4.92 -13.85 11.13
CA SER A 70 -4.95 -13.77 12.59
C SER A 70 -6.33 -14.05 13.20
N LYS A 71 -7.33 -14.42 12.39
CA LYS A 71 -8.67 -14.74 12.82
C LYS A 71 -8.67 -15.94 13.78
N PRO A 72 -9.24 -15.82 14.99
CA PRO A 72 -9.41 -16.96 15.88
C PRO A 72 -10.28 -18.06 15.24
N PRO A 73 -10.01 -19.35 15.48
CA PRO A 73 -10.75 -20.46 14.85
C PRO A 73 -12.28 -20.41 15.07
N LEU A 74 -12.71 -19.92 16.23
CA LEU A 74 -14.12 -19.83 16.60
C LEU A 74 -14.72 -18.42 16.35
N ALA A 75 -13.95 -17.47 15.85
CA ALA A 75 -14.48 -16.16 15.52
C ALA A 75 -15.46 -16.29 14.32
N PRO A 76 -16.63 -15.66 14.39
CA PRO A 76 -17.53 -15.63 13.24
C PRO A 76 -16.79 -15.06 12.02
N VAL A 77 -16.98 -15.69 10.87
CA VAL A 77 -16.31 -15.29 9.60
C VAL A 77 -16.74 -13.90 9.12
N LEU A 78 -17.57 -13.18 9.82
CA LEU A 78 -18.61 -12.36 9.25
C LEU A 78 -18.54 -10.92 9.70
N ILE A 79 -17.65 -10.17 9.08
CA ILE A 79 -17.96 -8.80 8.73
C ILE A 79 -19.28 -8.88 7.93
N GLY A 80 -20.37 -8.29 8.46
CA GLY A 80 -21.66 -8.28 7.80
C GLY A 80 -22.56 -9.52 7.94
N SER A 81 -22.38 -10.35 8.95
CA SER A 81 -23.42 -11.33 9.34
C SER A 81 -24.59 -10.65 10.04
N SER A 82 -25.73 -11.34 10.14
CA SER A 82 -26.87 -10.84 10.92
C SER A 82 -26.53 -10.50 12.37
N ALA A 83 -25.44 -11.06 12.91
CA ALA A 83 -24.94 -10.83 14.26
C ALA A 83 -23.89 -9.71 14.35
N ILE A 84 -23.18 -9.38 13.25
CA ILE A 84 -22.10 -8.38 13.23
C ILE A 84 -22.37 -7.40 12.08
N LYS A 85 -22.75 -6.17 12.42
CA LYS A 85 -23.08 -5.11 11.44
C LYS A 85 -21.86 -4.40 10.87
N THR A 86 -20.66 -4.73 11.33
CA THR A 86 -19.39 -4.11 10.89
C THR A 86 -19.22 -4.23 9.39
N ARG A 87 -18.97 -3.14 8.72
CA ARG A 87 -18.68 -3.07 7.29
C ARG A 87 -17.20 -3.13 7.01
N ALA A 88 -16.84 -3.56 5.82
CA ALA A 88 -15.45 -3.54 5.35
C ALA A 88 -15.28 -2.43 4.31
N TRP A 89 -14.34 -1.52 4.55
CA TRP A 89 -14.04 -0.41 3.65
C TRP A 89 -12.73 -0.62 2.92
N VAL A 90 -12.73 -0.32 1.63
CA VAL A 90 -11.52 -0.40 0.80
C VAL A 90 -11.51 0.76 -0.21
N THR A 91 -10.32 1.23 -0.57
CA THR A 91 -10.18 2.27 -1.58
C THR A 91 -10.09 1.70 -2.99
N GLY A 92 -9.71 0.42 -3.17
CA GLY A 92 -9.42 -0.07 -4.51
C GLY A 92 -9.76 -1.55 -4.76
N PRO A 93 -9.85 -1.93 -6.05
CA PRO A 93 -10.31 -3.26 -6.48
C PRO A 93 -9.37 -4.39 -6.05
N GLY A 94 -8.07 -4.12 -5.88
CA GLY A 94 -7.11 -5.12 -5.40
C GLY A 94 -7.40 -5.57 -3.97
N THR A 95 -7.69 -4.62 -3.08
CA THR A 95 -8.05 -4.88 -1.68
C THR A 95 -9.42 -5.54 -1.60
N ARG A 96 -10.40 -5.08 -2.40
CA ARG A 96 -11.72 -5.73 -2.49
C ARG A 96 -11.59 -7.21 -2.85
N ARG A 97 -10.75 -7.54 -3.83
CA ARG A 97 -10.51 -8.94 -4.23
C ARG A 97 -9.95 -9.77 -3.07
N ALA A 98 -8.98 -9.22 -2.32
CA ALA A 98 -8.41 -9.90 -1.14
C ALA A 98 -9.50 -10.19 -0.08
N LEU A 99 -10.40 -9.23 0.17
CA LEU A 99 -11.52 -9.44 1.11
C LEU A 99 -12.50 -10.50 0.65
N LEU A 100 -12.85 -10.52 -0.65
CA LEU A 100 -13.71 -11.56 -1.22
C LEU A 100 -13.08 -12.94 -1.10
N GLN A 101 -11.78 -13.06 -1.36
CA GLN A 101 -11.02 -14.30 -1.18
C GLN A 101 -10.94 -14.74 0.29
N ALA A 102 -10.93 -13.80 1.22
CA ALA A 102 -11.01 -14.07 2.66
C ALA A 102 -12.42 -14.42 3.14
N GLY A 103 -13.43 -14.42 2.26
CA GLY A 103 -14.80 -14.81 2.55
C GLY A 103 -15.72 -13.67 3.02
N VAL A 104 -15.30 -12.40 2.87
CA VAL A 104 -16.18 -11.26 3.16
C VAL A 104 -17.23 -11.12 2.07
N PRO A 105 -18.55 -11.11 2.40
CA PRO A 105 -19.60 -10.96 1.40
C PRO A 105 -19.50 -9.63 0.65
N ALA A 106 -19.71 -9.65 -0.67
CA ALA A 106 -19.59 -8.46 -1.51
C ALA A 106 -20.51 -7.30 -1.05
N ALA A 107 -21.70 -7.62 -0.54
CA ALA A 107 -22.66 -6.65 -0.01
C ALA A 107 -22.19 -5.93 1.27
N CYS A 108 -21.13 -6.43 1.92
CA CYS A 108 -20.57 -5.87 3.15
C CYS A 108 -19.31 -5.05 2.90
N ILE A 109 -18.89 -4.93 1.63
CA ILE A 109 -17.70 -4.21 1.24
C ILE A 109 -18.11 -2.90 0.57
N ASP A 110 -17.70 -1.77 1.16
CA ASP A 110 -17.85 -0.45 0.55
C ASP A 110 -16.55 -0.04 -0.14
N MET A 111 -16.68 0.44 -1.36
CA MET A 111 -15.60 0.88 -2.22
C MET A 111 -16.09 2.02 -3.13
N PRO A 112 -15.23 2.96 -3.54
CA PRO A 112 -15.57 3.92 -4.59
C PRO A 112 -16.10 3.22 -5.84
N SER A 113 -17.07 3.82 -6.52
CA SER A 113 -17.57 3.27 -7.79
C SER A 113 -16.47 3.26 -8.85
N ALA A 114 -16.61 2.40 -9.85
CA ALA A 114 -15.66 2.35 -10.97
C ALA A 114 -15.60 3.67 -11.77
N GLU A 115 -16.67 4.47 -11.68
CA GLU A 115 -16.82 5.75 -12.37
C GLU A 115 -16.24 6.94 -11.56
N ALA A 116 -15.82 6.71 -10.31
CA ALA A 116 -15.30 7.76 -9.42
C ALA A 116 -13.99 8.41 -9.90
N GLY A 117 -13.37 7.89 -10.97
CA GLY A 117 -12.14 8.41 -11.57
C GLY A 117 -10.87 8.17 -10.73
N GLN A 118 -10.99 8.08 -9.40
CA GLN A 118 -9.88 7.84 -8.46
C GLN A 118 -10.29 6.83 -7.40
N PHE A 119 -9.32 6.01 -6.97
CA PHE A 119 -9.47 5.04 -5.88
C PHE A 119 -8.69 5.53 -4.64
N ASP A 120 -9.24 6.56 -4.00
CA ASP A 120 -8.65 7.25 -2.86
C ASP A 120 -9.62 7.36 -1.66
N SER A 121 -9.15 7.96 -0.58
CA SER A 121 -9.93 8.15 0.64
C SER A 121 -11.08 9.13 0.44
N GLU A 122 -10.91 10.14 -0.40
CA GLU A 122 -11.92 11.14 -0.73
C GLU A 122 -13.09 10.52 -1.49
N SER A 123 -12.81 9.66 -2.44
CA SER A 123 -13.83 8.93 -3.20
C SER A 123 -14.54 7.89 -2.32
N LEU A 124 -13.82 7.23 -1.41
CA LEU A 124 -14.43 6.34 -0.43
C LEU A 124 -15.36 7.11 0.52
N TRP A 125 -14.94 8.27 0.99
CA TRP A 125 -15.72 9.11 1.90
C TRP A 125 -17.12 9.43 1.37
N ARG A 126 -17.24 9.74 0.08
CA ARG A 126 -18.54 10.01 -0.57
C ARG A 126 -19.52 8.83 -0.50
N VAL A 127 -19.00 7.61 -0.33
CA VAL A 127 -19.81 6.39 -0.23
C VAL A 127 -20.20 6.08 1.20
N VAL A 128 -19.31 6.39 2.18
CA VAL A 128 -19.43 5.88 3.55
C VAL A 128 -19.87 6.92 4.58
N ALA A 129 -19.77 8.21 4.27
CA ALA A 129 -20.03 9.28 5.24
C ALA A 129 -21.45 9.22 5.82
N GLU A 130 -22.46 8.96 4.98
CA GLU A 130 -23.87 8.87 5.39
C GLU A 130 -24.22 7.62 6.21
N GLN A 131 -23.32 6.64 6.27
CA GLN A 131 -23.51 5.40 7.04
C GLN A 131 -23.13 5.57 8.52
N LEU A 132 -22.48 6.69 8.86
CA LEU A 132 -21.87 6.92 10.16
C LEU A 132 -22.74 7.76 11.07
N GLN A 133 -22.63 7.50 12.37
CA GLN A 133 -23.28 8.27 13.42
C GLN A 133 -22.23 8.76 14.45
N THR A 134 -22.53 9.86 15.11
CA THR A 134 -21.70 10.35 16.21
C THR A 134 -21.55 9.28 17.29
N GLY A 135 -20.32 9.02 17.73
CA GLY A 135 -20.00 7.96 18.68
C GLY A 135 -19.60 6.63 18.03
N ASP A 136 -19.80 6.46 16.73
CA ASP A 136 -19.30 5.30 16.01
C ASP A 136 -17.78 5.17 16.09
N ARG A 137 -17.29 3.96 15.85
CA ARG A 137 -15.86 3.65 15.87
C ARG A 137 -15.44 3.01 14.55
N VAL A 138 -14.33 3.46 13.99
CA VAL A 138 -13.74 2.92 12.76
C VAL A 138 -12.33 2.43 13.04
N LEU A 139 -12.05 1.18 12.65
CA LEU A 139 -10.70 0.61 12.70
C LEU A 139 -10.04 0.75 11.33
N ILE A 140 -8.85 1.38 11.27
CA ILE A 140 -8.04 1.48 10.04
C ILE A 140 -6.87 0.51 10.14
N VAL A 141 -6.94 -0.58 9.36
CA VAL A 141 -5.90 -1.61 9.27
C VAL A 141 -4.89 -1.22 8.19
N ARG A 142 -3.63 -1.03 8.61
CA ARG A 142 -2.57 -0.49 7.77
C ARG A 142 -1.24 -1.22 7.92
N GLY A 143 -0.27 -0.90 7.08
CA GLY A 143 1.14 -1.21 7.28
C GLY A 143 1.85 -0.12 8.06
N ASP A 144 2.99 -0.47 8.62
CA ASP A 144 3.95 0.43 9.23
C ASP A 144 5.29 0.40 8.49
N ASP A 145 6.03 1.51 8.52
CA ASP A 145 7.35 1.61 7.92
C ASP A 145 8.41 1.49 9.05
N VAL A 146 9.25 0.45 8.97
CA VAL A 146 10.25 0.16 10.03
C VAL A 146 11.48 1.06 9.91
N ASP A 147 11.76 1.60 8.72
CA ASP A 147 12.99 2.34 8.39
C ASP A 147 12.84 3.87 8.40
N GLY A 148 11.76 4.41 8.93
CA GLY A 148 11.57 5.85 9.09
C GLY A 148 11.26 6.15 10.53
N ASP A 149 11.99 7.08 11.16
CA ASP A 149 11.83 7.59 12.51
C ASP A 149 10.36 7.70 12.95
N SER A 150 9.78 6.58 13.33
CA SER A 150 8.52 6.53 14.05
C SER A 150 8.93 6.46 15.52
N GLU A 151 9.09 7.61 16.14
CA GLU A 151 9.03 7.67 17.61
C GLU A 151 7.78 6.89 18.04
N ALA A 152 8.03 5.80 18.75
CA ALA A 152 7.00 4.94 19.32
C ALA A 152 6.10 5.80 20.19
N GLN A 153 4.94 6.16 19.68
CA GLN A 153 3.89 6.67 20.55
C GLN A 153 3.39 5.53 21.43
N PRO A 154 3.45 5.67 22.75
CA PRO A 154 2.94 4.66 23.67
C PRO A 154 1.43 4.48 23.46
N PRO A 155 0.88 3.28 23.69
CA PRO A 155 -0.54 3.03 23.55
C PRO A 155 -1.30 3.83 24.63
N GLY A 156 -2.13 4.78 24.20
CA GLY A 156 -3.10 5.45 25.06
C GLY A 156 -2.77 6.90 25.41
N VAL A 157 -2.89 7.82 24.47
CA VAL A 157 -3.19 9.22 24.80
C VAL A 157 -4.22 9.74 23.81
N VAL A 158 -5.41 9.96 24.33
CA VAL A 158 -6.44 10.80 23.72
C VAL A 158 -6.06 12.24 24.06
N GLY A 159 -5.96 13.09 23.03
CA GLY A 159 -6.04 14.53 23.23
C GLY A 159 -4.79 15.33 22.90
N GLY A 160 -4.99 16.34 22.06
CA GLY A 160 -4.11 17.51 22.00
C GLY A 160 -3.50 17.77 20.63
N SER A 161 -4.07 18.76 19.95
CA SER A 161 -3.57 19.46 18.80
C SER A 161 -2.09 19.81 18.91
N ASP A 162 -1.29 19.36 17.92
CA ASP A 162 -0.17 20.15 17.42
C ASP A 162 -0.05 19.97 15.90
N ILE A 163 -0.32 21.06 15.21
CA ILE A 163 -0.19 21.19 13.76
C ILE A 163 1.26 21.61 13.50
N GLY A 164 2.06 20.70 13.02
CA GLY A 164 3.39 21.07 12.52
C GLY A 164 4.34 19.89 12.42
N ALA A 165 4.43 19.32 11.25
CA ALA A 165 5.62 18.84 10.56
C ALA A 165 5.29 17.72 9.57
N GLU A 166 5.71 17.96 8.36
CA GLU A 166 5.45 17.22 7.14
C GLU A 166 5.98 15.78 7.16
N HIS A 167 5.07 14.79 7.23
CA HIS A 167 5.36 13.42 6.79
C HIS A 167 4.36 13.02 5.70
N GLN A 168 4.79 13.10 4.45
CA GLN A 168 3.94 13.04 3.25
C GLN A 168 3.44 11.64 2.83
N THR A 169 3.61 10.61 3.64
CA THR A 169 3.16 9.24 3.32
C THR A 169 1.75 8.91 3.83
N GLY A 170 1.14 9.77 4.64
CA GLY A 170 -0.14 9.53 5.31
C GLY A 170 -1.33 10.36 4.81
N ARG A 171 -1.15 11.32 3.91
CA ARG A 171 -2.15 12.37 3.61
C ARG A 171 -3.59 11.89 3.41
N GLY A 172 -3.82 10.84 2.64
CA GLY A 172 -5.20 10.34 2.42
C GLY A 172 -5.81 9.69 3.66
N ARG A 173 -5.01 9.01 4.48
CA ARG A 173 -5.46 8.32 5.71
C ARG A 173 -5.68 9.31 6.85
N ASP A 174 -4.79 10.26 6.98
CA ASP A 174 -4.88 11.34 7.96
C ASP A 174 -6.05 12.25 7.61
N TRP A 175 -6.26 12.54 6.33
CA TRP A 175 -7.43 13.26 5.85
C TRP A 175 -8.74 12.53 6.21
N LEU A 176 -8.83 11.21 5.99
CA LEU A 176 -10.01 10.43 6.35
C LEU A 176 -10.24 10.42 7.86
N ALA A 177 -9.18 10.31 8.66
CA ALA A 177 -9.28 10.37 10.12
C ALA A 177 -9.81 11.73 10.60
N VAL A 178 -9.39 12.82 9.96
CA VAL A 178 -9.91 14.18 10.23
C VAL A 178 -11.41 14.27 9.86
N GLN A 179 -11.82 13.72 8.72
CA GLN A 179 -13.25 13.70 8.34
C GLN A 179 -14.09 12.87 9.33
N LEU A 180 -13.60 11.70 9.74
CA LEU A 180 -14.25 10.87 10.75
C LEU A 180 -14.40 11.63 12.08
N ALA A 181 -13.33 12.28 12.54
CA ALA A 181 -13.35 13.07 13.77
C ALA A 181 -14.36 14.24 13.70
N SER A 182 -14.52 14.88 12.54
CA SER A 182 -15.48 15.97 12.34
C SER A 182 -16.95 15.53 12.50
N LEU A 183 -17.25 14.23 12.29
CA LEU A 183 -18.54 13.63 12.57
C LEU A 183 -18.68 13.08 13.99
N GLY A 184 -17.66 13.24 14.84
CA GLY A 184 -17.62 12.65 16.19
C GLY A 184 -17.39 11.14 16.18
N VAL A 185 -16.80 10.58 15.12
CA VAL A 185 -16.44 9.18 14.98
C VAL A 185 -15.03 8.95 15.49
N GLN A 186 -14.86 7.92 16.34
CA GLN A 186 -13.57 7.56 16.88
C GLN A 186 -12.79 6.68 15.92
N THR A 187 -11.54 7.03 15.64
CA THR A 187 -10.66 6.27 14.77
C THR A 187 -9.56 5.58 15.57
N GLN A 188 -9.35 4.29 15.29
CA GLN A 188 -8.21 3.55 15.80
C GLN A 188 -7.40 2.99 14.63
N PHE A 189 -6.07 3.06 14.73
CA PHE A 189 -5.15 2.47 13.76
C PHE A 189 -4.65 1.13 14.28
N LEU A 190 -4.56 0.15 13.36
CA LEU A 190 -4.05 -1.18 13.63
C LEU A 190 -2.98 -1.54 12.60
N VAL A 191 -1.77 -1.77 13.05
CA VAL A 191 -0.67 -2.23 12.18
C VAL A 191 -0.81 -3.72 11.95
N ALA A 192 -0.97 -4.12 10.69
CA ALA A 192 -1.12 -5.52 10.28
C ALA A 192 0.13 -6.09 9.63
N TYR A 193 0.99 -5.25 9.06
CA TYR A 193 2.25 -5.65 8.44
C TYR A 193 3.27 -4.53 8.54
N GLN A 194 4.53 -4.88 8.39
CA GLN A 194 5.64 -3.93 8.33
C GLN A 194 6.21 -3.88 6.91
N ARG A 195 6.61 -2.68 6.49
CA ARG A 195 7.38 -2.47 5.27
C ARG A 195 8.81 -2.14 5.67
N ARG A 196 9.74 -2.80 5.03
CA ARG A 196 11.18 -2.55 5.25
C ARG A 196 11.95 -2.69 3.94
N ALA A 197 13.17 -2.21 3.93
CA ALA A 197 14.11 -2.51 2.87
C ALA A 197 14.31 -4.04 2.79
N PRO A 198 14.35 -4.63 1.59
CA PRO A 198 14.56 -6.06 1.45
C PRO A 198 16.02 -6.40 1.80
N HIS A 199 16.22 -7.60 2.31
CA HIS A 199 17.58 -8.15 2.39
C HIS A 199 17.93 -8.77 1.03
N TRP A 200 18.95 -8.21 0.36
CA TRP A 200 19.39 -8.71 -0.94
C TRP A 200 20.57 -9.66 -0.82
N GLU A 201 20.47 -10.77 -1.54
CA GLU A 201 21.57 -11.66 -1.79
C GLU A 201 22.47 -11.11 -2.93
N ARG A 202 23.64 -11.71 -3.11
CA ARG A 202 24.62 -11.31 -4.12
C ARG A 202 24.03 -11.20 -5.54
N ALA A 203 23.20 -12.16 -5.92
CA ALA A 203 22.56 -12.18 -7.26
C ALA A 203 21.68 -10.98 -7.54
N GLN A 204 20.95 -10.49 -6.51
CA GLN A 204 20.07 -9.30 -6.62
C GLN A 204 20.90 -8.02 -6.71
N ILE A 205 22.00 -7.94 -5.95
CA ILE A 205 22.96 -6.84 -6.01
C ILE A 205 23.58 -6.76 -7.41
N ASP A 206 24.08 -7.88 -7.93
CA ASP A 206 24.72 -7.96 -9.26
C ASP A 206 23.72 -7.60 -10.37
N LEU A 207 22.45 -8.04 -10.25
CA LEU A 207 21.37 -7.66 -11.17
C LEU A 207 21.13 -6.14 -11.15
N ALA A 208 21.04 -5.54 -9.96
CA ALA A 208 20.80 -4.11 -9.81
C ALA A 208 21.95 -3.26 -10.38
N LEU A 209 23.20 -3.63 -10.07
CA LEU A 209 24.40 -2.96 -10.59
C LEU A 209 24.45 -3.02 -12.11
N LYS A 210 24.15 -4.19 -12.72
CA LYS A 210 24.09 -4.34 -14.16
C LYS A 210 22.98 -3.49 -14.77
N ALA A 211 21.79 -3.50 -14.15
CA ALA A 211 20.61 -2.77 -14.63
C ALA A 211 20.76 -1.23 -14.51
N ALA A 212 21.73 -0.75 -13.76
CA ALA A 212 22.06 0.67 -13.68
C ALA A 212 22.66 1.24 -14.99
N GLY A 213 23.24 0.38 -15.86
CA GLY A 213 23.92 0.84 -17.06
C GLY A 213 23.67 0.02 -18.33
N ASP A 214 22.86 -1.06 -18.31
CA ASP A 214 22.64 -1.97 -19.44
C ASP A 214 21.40 -1.61 -20.31
N GLY A 215 20.82 -0.43 -20.09
CA GLY A 215 19.61 -0.01 -20.80
C GLY A 215 18.32 -0.63 -20.26
N SER A 216 18.35 -1.27 -19.08
CA SER A 216 17.14 -1.73 -18.39
C SER A 216 16.26 -0.55 -17.98
N VAL A 217 14.93 -0.77 -17.96
CA VAL A 217 13.94 0.21 -17.52
C VAL A 217 13.42 -0.18 -16.14
N TRP A 218 13.60 0.70 -15.16
CA TRP A 218 13.12 0.51 -13.79
C TRP A 218 11.67 0.99 -13.65
N LEU A 219 10.77 0.09 -13.27
CA LEU A 219 9.36 0.42 -13.04
C LEU A 219 9.11 0.67 -11.56
N PHE A 220 8.91 1.95 -11.20
CA PHE A 220 8.64 2.39 -9.84
C PHE A 220 7.17 2.73 -9.62
N SER A 221 6.61 2.22 -8.52
CA SER A 221 5.27 2.54 -8.03
C SER A 221 5.26 3.02 -6.58
N SER A 222 6.45 3.33 -6.02
CA SER A 222 6.62 3.84 -4.65
C SER A 222 7.90 4.65 -4.55
N SER A 223 7.84 5.80 -3.89
CA SER A 223 9.04 6.60 -3.55
C SER A 223 9.91 5.88 -2.52
N GLN A 224 9.30 5.10 -1.60
CA GLN A 224 10.04 4.27 -0.64
C GLN A 224 10.93 3.25 -1.34
N ALA A 225 10.45 2.64 -2.44
CA ALA A 225 11.27 1.71 -3.23
C ALA A 225 12.56 2.38 -3.75
N ILE A 226 12.47 3.63 -4.17
CA ILE A 226 13.64 4.39 -4.64
C ILE A 226 14.59 4.70 -3.47
N ALA A 227 14.05 5.11 -2.33
CA ALA A 227 14.87 5.35 -1.12
C ALA A 227 15.60 4.07 -0.68
N ASN A 228 14.91 2.93 -0.65
CA ASN A 228 15.51 1.64 -0.33
C ASN A 228 16.60 1.25 -1.34
N LEU A 229 16.40 1.51 -2.64
CA LEU A 229 17.42 1.24 -3.66
C LEU A 229 18.71 2.04 -3.40
N VAL A 230 18.58 3.32 -3.07
CA VAL A 230 19.74 4.19 -2.75
C VAL A 230 20.44 3.72 -1.48
N GLN A 231 19.71 3.28 -0.46
CA GLN A 231 20.27 2.71 0.77
C GLN A 231 20.97 1.37 0.54
N LEU A 232 20.40 0.50 -0.31
CA LEU A 232 20.98 -0.81 -0.62
C LEU A 232 22.25 -0.73 -1.46
N LEU A 233 22.39 0.33 -2.28
CA LEU A 233 23.52 0.55 -3.18
C LEU A 233 24.08 1.98 -3.01
N PRO A 234 24.68 2.29 -1.85
CA PRO A 234 25.20 3.62 -1.59
C PRO A 234 26.34 3.96 -2.56
N GLY A 235 26.29 5.17 -3.12
CA GLY A 235 27.29 5.65 -4.08
C GLY A 235 27.12 5.14 -5.52
N GLN A 236 26.13 4.28 -5.81
CA GLN A 236 25.83 3.87 -7.19
C GLN A 236 25.31 5.05 -8.00
N SER A 237 25.89 5.27 -9.19
CA SER A 237 25.38 6.25 -10.15
C SER A 237 24.21 5.67 -10.95
N TRP A 238 23.09 6.40 -11.02
CA TRP A 238 21.90 6.05 -11.79
C TRP A 238 21.78 6.89 -13.08
N GLN A 239 22.80 7.66 -13.43
CA GLN A 239 22.76 8.63 -14.53
C GLN A 239 22.50 7.99 -15.91
N GLN A 240 22.86 6.72 -16.11
CA GLN A 240 22.58 5.96 -17.32
C GLN A 240 21.30 5.12 -17.23
N ALA A 241 20.69 5.06 -16.03
CA ALA A 241 19.49 4.27 -15.80
C ALA A 241 18.23 5.01 -16.26
N ARG A 242 17.25 4.24 -16.74
CA ARG A 242 15.94 4.71 -17.19
C ARG A 242 14.87 4.27 -16.20
N ALA A 243 13.89 5.14 -15.94
CA ALA A 243 12.78 4.84 -15.03
C ALA A 243 11.43 5.19 -15.64
N VAL A 244 10.43 4.35 -15.38
CA VAL A 244 9.01 4.65 -15.53
C VAL A 244 8.40 4.71 -14.13
N ALA A 245 7.79 5.84 -13.81
CA ALA A 245 7.20 6.13 -12.50
C ALA A 245 5.69 6.33 -12.62
N THR A 246 4.91 5.65 -11.77
CA THR A 246 3.45 5.65 -11.88
C THR A 246 2.76 6.87 -11.26
N HIS A 247 3.51 7.88 -10.82
CA HIS A 247 2.99 9.11 -10.23
C HIS A 247 4.07 10.20 -10.27
N PRO A 248 3.70 11.51 -10.45
CA PRO A 248 4.67 12.62 -10.48
C PRO A 248 5.62 12.67 -9.28
N ARG A 249 5.13 12.40 -8.06
CA ARG A 249 5.97 12.35 -6.84
C ARG A 249 7.03 11.26 -6.92
N ILE A 250 6.71 10.10 -7.50
CA ILE A 250 7.65 8.98 -7.67
C ILE A 250 8.69 9.37 -8.73
N ALA A 251 8.27 10.03 -9.81
CA ALA A 251 9.16 10.53 -10.84
C ALA A 251 10.15 11.57 -10.26
N LEU A 252 9.67 12.47 -9.42
CA LEU A 252 10.54 13.42 -8.71
C LEU A 252 11.57 12.70 -7.84
N ALA A 253 11.15 11.70 -7.07
CA ALA A 253 12.06 10.89 -6.25
C ALA A 253 13.13 10.18 -7.09
N ALA A 254 12.78 9.64 -8.27
CA ALA A 254 13.73 9.02 -9.17
C ALA A 254 14.74 10.04 -9.75
N ARG A 255 14.28 11.24 -10.11
CA ARG A 255 15.18 12.33 -10.57
C ARG A 255 16.14 12.76 -9.47
N VAL A 256 15.66 12.91 -8.23
CA VAL A 256 16.48 13.25 -7.06
C VAL A 256 17.50 12.15 -6.76
N ALA A 257 17.14 10.87 -6.96
CA ALA A 257 18.06 9.75 -6.83
C ALA A 257 19.11 9.67 -7.96
N GLY A 258 19.02 10.52 -8.99
CA GLY A 258 20.01 10.64 -10.07
C GLY A 258 19.72 9.79 -11.30
N PHE A 259 18.51 9.26 -11.48
CA PHE A 259 18.11 8.58 -12.72
C PHE A 259 18.16 9.55 -13.91
N GLY A 260 18.89 9.17 -14.97
CA GLY A 260 19.14 10.05 -16.12
C GLY A 260 17.91 10.28 -17.00
N GLN A 261 17.03 9.28 -17.12
CA GLN A 261 15.77 9.39 -17.84
C GLN A 261 14.62 8.93 -16.95
N VAL A 262 13.60 9.78 -16.77
CA VAL A 262 12.43 9.47 -15.93
C VAL A 262 11.16 9.86 -16.66
N HIS A 263 10.34 8.88 -16.97
CA HIS A 263 9.04 9.05 -17.61
C HIS A 263 7.91 8.80 -16.60
N GLU A 264 6.88 9.62 -16.69
CA GLU A 264 5.67 9.46 -15.90
C GLU A 264 4.66 8.63 -16.66
N SER A 265 3.98 7.74 -15.96
CA SER A 265 2.93 6.88 -16.51
C SER A 265 1.73 6.85 -15.58
N ARG A 266 0.56 6.54 -16.11
CA ARG A 266 -0.57 6.14 -15.28
C ARG A 266 -0.36 4.72 -14.77
N PRO A 267 -0.95 4.35 -13.61
CA PRO A 267 -0.77 3.02 -13.01
C PRO A 267 -1.62 1.92 -13.69
N THR A 268 -1.92 2.06 -14.98
CA THR A 268 -2.63 1.05 -15.77
C THR A 268 -1.64 0.25 -16.62
N LEU A 269 -1.93 -1.03 -16.87
CA LEU A 269 -1.04 -1.88 -17.66
C LEU A 269 -0.80 -1.33 -19.10
N PRO A 270 -1.83 -0.86 -19.83
CA PRO A 270 -1.60 -0.29 -21.17
C PRO A 270 -0.68 0.95 -21.14
N ASP A 271 -0.90 1.88 -20.21
CA ASP A 271 -0.11 3.11 -20.13
C ASP A 271 1.35 2.81 -19.76
N ILE A 272 1.57 1.86 -18.85
CA ILE A 272 2.92 1.42 -18.45
C ILE A 272 3.64 0.77 -19.64
N VAL A 273 2.99 -0.10 -20.42
CA VAL A 273 3.57 -0.70 -21.60
C VAL A 273 3.96 0.38 -22.62
N ALA A 274 3.06 1.30 -22.94
CA ALA A 274 3.34 2.42 -23.83
C ALA A 274 4.52 3.28 -23.35
N SER A 275 4.58 3.56 -22.04
CA SER A 275 5.68 4.32 -21.44
C SER A 275 7.01 3.57 -21.50
N ILE A 276 7.02 2.25 -21.26
CA ILE A 276 8.23 1.42 -21.37
C ILE A 276 8.73 1.41 -22.83
N GLU A 277 7.85 1.23 -23.79
CA GLU A 277 8.19 1.23 -25.21
C GLU A 277 8.73 2.60 -25.69
N SER A 278 8.23 3.70 -25.11
CA SER A 278 8.69 5.06 -25.48
C SER A 278 10.09 5.38 -24.97
N VAL A 279 10.59 4.66 -23.96
CA VAL A 279 11.94 4.87 -23.37
C VAL A 279 12.93 3.78 -23.78
N ALA A 280 12.49 2.83 -24.59
CA ALA A 280 13.31 1.76 -25.16
C ALA A 280 14.31 2.25 -26.24
#